data_552007723044ec1e2f48683eac44a147
#
_entry.id   552007723044ec1e2f48683eac44a147
#
_cell.length_a   1.000
_cell.length_b   1.000
_cell.length_c   1.000
_cell.angle_alpha   90.00
_cell.angle_beta   90.00
_cell.angle_gamma   90.00
#
_symmetry.space_group_name_H-M   'P 1'
#
loop_
_entity.id
_entity.type
_entity.pdbx_description
1 polymer ?
#
loop_
_entity_poly.entity_id
_entity_poly.type
_entity_poly.pdbx_seq_one_letter_code
_entity_poly.pdbx_strand_id
1 'polypeptide(L)'
;MASISDKITKVKDGSNPNVARVVTPRPANSDTLSVDSLTGWTEDTAVHFMTYRVDSTGKAVPGSQKDWKGMANKATGQIISLQIQNNAIDDGNLVGDIVQAGPTAGWAQDLAEAMLESHNSDGSLKKGAVGADNIAKDSIVAESIKEKSITADKIDFTTIPMFSATTSKWEVLPQNQHTIVKYDSVVYDTAKMYDTKTFTAKVPKDGVYHIDARTGIAQTGFFSGYTEYITIFKNGTMIKESNRTRGTDNDRHLPRPSLSVDLLLKKNDEINIRAFCSDQRNYGGDSTISEFSMRLVGII
;
A
#
# COMPACT_ATOMS: atom_id res chain seq x y z
N MET A 1 5.83 -9.52 20.29
CA MET A 1 4.86 -10.64 20.39
C MET A 1 5.27 -11.70 19.39
N ALA A 2 5.25 -12.98 19.75
CA ALA A 2 5.52 -14.06 18.81
C ALA A 2 4.41 -14.07 17.72
N SER A 3 4.78 -14.26 16.46
CA SER A 3 3.81 -14.31 15.36
C SER A 3 2.90 -15.55 15.47
N ILE A 4 1.72 -15.50 14.84
CA ILE A 4 0.83 -16.68 14.73
C ILE A 4 1.59 -17.84 14.10
N SER A 5 2.47 -17.56 13.13
CA SER A 5 3.36 -18.53 12.51
C SER A 5 4.27 -19.21 13.53
N ASP A 6 4.85 -18.48 14.48
CA ASP A 6 5.68 -19.05 15.53
C ASP A 6 4.87 -19.92 16.50
N LYS A 7 3.60 -19.56 16.75
CA LYS A 7 2.70 -20.35 17.59
C LYS A 7 2.18 -21.62 16.88
N ILE A 8 1.90 -21.55 15.58
CA ILE A 8 1.40 -22.70 14.78
C ILE A 8 2.53 -23.65 14.38
N THR A 9 3.73 -23.20 14.12
CA THR A 9 4.87 -24.07 13.79
C THR A 9 5.16 -25.06 14.91
N LYS A 10 4.88 -24.69 16.15
CA LYS A 10 4.97 -25.57 17.33
C LYS A 10 3.96 -26.73 17.33
N VAL A 11 2.94 -26.67 16.50
CA VAL A 11 1.90 -27.73 16.36
C VAL A 11 2.27 -28.75 15.27
N LYS A 12 3.22 -28.43 14.39
CA LYS A 12 3.57 -29.25 13.22
C LYS A 12 4.25 -30.59 13.52
N ASP A 13 4.77 -30.78 14.72
CA ASP A 13 5.44 -32.02 15.10
C ASP A 13 4.48 -33.10 15.69
N GLY A 14 3.22 -33.06 15.31
CA GLY A 14 2.21 -34.07 15.66
C GLY A 14 2.41 -35.45 15.00
N SER A 15 3.62 -35.83 14.65
CA SER A 15 3.94 -37.18 14.21
C SER A 15 4.26 -38.04 15.42
N ASN A 16 3.29 -38.81 15.89
CA ASN A 16 3.36 -39.80 16.95
C ASN A 16 3.67 -39.25 18.35
N PRO A 17 2.81 -39.48 19.33
CA PRO A 17 3.11 -39.06 20.70
C PRO A 17 4.36 -39.79 21.16
N ASN A 18 5.50 -39.07 21.19
CA ASN A 18 6.72 -39.59 21.79
C ASN A 18 6.46 -39.75 23.28
N VAL A 19 6.40 -41.01 23.69
CA VAL A 19 6.23 -41.37 25.08
C VAL A 19 7.60 -41.59 25.68
N ALA A 20 7.94 -40.78 26.67
CA ALA A 20 9.13 -40.96 27.50
C ALA A 20 8.72 -41.31 28.93
N ARG A 21 9.69 -41.69 29.74
CA ARG A 21 9.48 -41.94 31.17
C ARG A 21 10.41 -41.11 32.02
N VAL A 22 9.94 -40.68 33.15
CA VAL A 22 10.76 -40.00 34.15
C VAL A 22 11.79 -40.98 34.70
N VAL A 23 13.07 -40.60 34.62
CA VAL A 23 14.20 -41.45 35.09
C VAL A 23 14.73 -41.06 36.46
N THR A 24 14.49 -39.83 36.87
CA THR A 24 14.88 -39.30 38.19
C THR A 24 13.69 -38.59 38.81
N PRO A 25 13.39 -38.79 40.11
CA PRO A 25 12.29 -38.11 40.75
C PRO A 25 12.46 -36.59 40.61
N ARG A 26 11.44 -35.87 40.17
CA ARG A 26 11.41 -34.44 40.11
C ARG A 26 10.69 -33.88 41.34
N PRO A 27 11.32 -33.09 42.19
CA PRO A 27 10.63 -32.42 43.29
C PRO A 27 9.64 -31.36 42.76
N ALA A 28 8.64 -31.02 43.55
CA ALA A 28 7.74 -29.93 43.26
C ALA A 28 8.51 -28.62 42.98
N ASN A 29 8.00 -27.80 42.06
CA ASN A 29 8.57 -26.51 41.69
C ASN A 29 9.99 -26.59 41.05
N SER A 30 10.50 -27.78 40.71
CA SER A 30 11.70 -27.88 39.85
C SER A 30 11.35 -27.51 38.41
N ASP A 31 12.23 -26.75 37.78
CA ASP A 31 12.07 -26.33 36.38
C ASP A 31 12.66 -27.32 35.36
N THR A 32 13.09 -28.50 35.83
CA THR A 32 13.69 -29.54 34.99
C THR A 32 13.10 -30.91 35.26
N LEU A 33 12.96 -31.71 34.19
CA LEU A 33 12.45 -33.09 34.23
C LEU A 33 13.38 -34.00 33.42
N SER A 34 14.02 -34.99 34.06
CA SER A 34 14.89 -35.96 33.39
C SER A 34 14.07 -37.12 32.85
N VAL A 35 14.26 -37.48 31.58
CA VAL A 35 13.51 -38.51 30.87
C VAL A 35 14.44 -39.48 30.13
N ASP A 36 13.94 -40.67 29.86
CA ASP A 36 14.68 -41.74 29.19
C ASP A 36 14.89 -41.50 27.69
N SER A 37 14.03 -40.70 27.05
CA SER A 37 14.14 -40.39 25.62
C SER A 37 13.53 -39.04 25.29
N LEU A 38 14.22 -38.32 24.44
CA LEU A 38 13.73 -37.07 23.78
C LEU A 38 13.68 -37.25 22.25
N THR A 39 13.62 -38.49 21.77
CA THR A 39 13.47 -38.78 20.34
C THR A 39 12.16 -38.18 19.82
N GLY A 40 12.25 -37.39 18.73
CA GLY A 40 11.11 -36.68 18.12
C GLY A 40 10.72 -35.37 18.81
N TRP A 41 11.35 -35.00 19.93
CA TRP A 41 11.15 -33.69 20.54
C TRP A 41 12.01 -32.64 19.81
N THR A 42 11.46 -31.45 19.63
CA THR A 42 12.19 -30.31 19.10
C THR A 42 12.97 -29.60 20.21
N GLU A 43 14.21 -29.18 19.90
CA GLU A 43 15.01 -28.31 20.76
C GLU A 43 14.67 -26.83 20.47
N ASP A 44 15.02 -25.95 21.39
CA ASP A 44 14.88 -24.49 21.27
C ASP A 44 13.42 -23.98 21.11
N THR A 45 12.45 -24.86 21.29
CA THR A 45 11.04 -24.52 21.20
C THR A 45 10.30 -25.14 22.37
N ALA A 46 9.52 -24.34 23.09
CA ALA A 46 8.67 -24.85 24.16
C ALA A 46 7.51 -25.68 23.55
N VAL A 47 7.35 -26.90 24.01
CA VAL A 47 6.29 -27.82 23.58
C VAL A 47 5.32 -28.07 24.73
N HIS A 48 4.06 -28.33 24.41
CA HIS A 48 3.07 -28.79 25.38
C HIS A 48 3.15 -30.31 25.49
N PHE A 49 3.14 -30.78 26.72
CA PHE A 49 3.13 -32.20 27.02
C PHE A 49 2.37 -32.47 28.32
N MET A 50 2.02 -33.73 28.52
CA MET A 50 1.40 -34.19 29.78
C MET A 50 2.32 -35.17 30.50
N THR A 51 2.25 -35.17 31.83
CA THR A 51 2.78 -36.24 32.66
C THR A 51 1.64 -36.92 33.39
N TYR A 52 1.73 -38.26 33.53
CA TYR A 52 0.78 -39.01 34.32
C TYR A 52 1.40 -40.31 34.86
N ARG A 53 0.87 -40.78 35.98
CA ARG A 53 1.28 -42.04 36.60
C ARG A 53 0.46 -43.17 36.00
N VAL A 54 1.08 -44.34 35.90
CA VAL A 54 0.38 -45.62 35.57
C VAL A 54 0.45 -46.56 36.73
N ASP A 55 -0.60 -47.37 36.93
CA ASP A 55 -0.63 -48.47 37.89
C ASP A 55 0.12 -49.71 37.38
N SER A 56 0.16 -50.76 38.16
CA SER A 56 0.82 -52.01 37.82
C SER A 56 0.24 -52.70 36.58
N THR A 57 -0.93 -52.31 36.12
CA THR A 57 -1.57 -52.82 34.89
C THR A 57 -1.32 -51.93 33.67
N GLY A 58 -0.60 -50.82 33.83
CA GLY A 58 -0.31 -49.82 32.79
C GLY A 58 -1.45 -48.81 32.57
N LYS A 59 -2.50 -48.81 33.40
CA LYS A 59 -3.61 -47.89 33.33
C LYS A 59 -3.25 -46.56 34.03
N ALA A 60 -3.66 -45.44 33.44
CA ALA A 60 -3.45 -44.13 34.05
C ALA A 60 -4.16 -44.02 35.42
N VAL A 61 -3.42 -43.54 36.44
CA VAL A 61 -3.94 -43.30 37.78
C VAL A 61 -4.78 -42.03 37.75
N PRO A 62 -6.06 -42.09 38.11
CA PRO A 62 -6.92 -40.90 38.14
C PRO A 62 -6.32 -39.77 38.97
N GLY A 63 -6.38 -38.52 38.45
CA GLY A 63 -5.88 -37.34 39.12
C GLY A 63 -4.34 -37.12 39.11
N SER A 64 -3.60 -38.08 38.50
CA SER A 64 -2.12 -37.92 38.37
C SER A 64 -1.69 -37.13 37.14
N GLN A 65 -2.59 -36.84 36.24
CA GLN A 65 -2.29 -36.10 35.03
C GLN A 65 -1.99 -34.64 35.33
N LYS A 66 -0.94 -34.14 34.72
CA LYS A 66 -0.54 -32.74 34.74
C LYS A 66 -0.15 -32.28 33.36
N ASP A 67 -0.54 -31.11 32.99
CA ASP A 67 -0.21 -30.48 31.73
C ASP A 67 0.97 -29.48 31.93
N TRP A 68 1.92 -29.58 31.03
CA TRP A 68 3.16 -28.81 31.10
C TRP A 68 3.45 -28.10 29.78
N LYS A 69 4.28 -27.09 29.90
CA LYS A 69 5.01 -26.45 28.80
C LYS A 69 6.50 -26.45 29.15
N GLY A 70 7.36 -26.85 28.25
CA GLY A 70 8.81 -26.89 28.48
C GLY A 70 9.59 -27.11 27.20
N MET A 71 10.91 -27.01 27.27
CA MET A 71 11.80 -27.16 26.14
C MET A 71 12.66 -28.43 26.30
N ALA A 72 12.83 -29.20 25.23
CA ALA A 72 13.73 -30.34 25.25
C ALA A 72 15.19 -29.88 25.17
N ASN A 73 16.03 -30.45 26.02
CA ASN A 73 17.48 -30.37 25.94
C ASN A 73 18.04 -31.77 25.73
N LYS A 74 18.31 -32.13 24.48
CA LYS A 74 18.77 -33.47 24.09
C LYS A 74 20.20 -33.76 24.61
N ALA A 75 21.00 -32.75 24.80
CA ALA A 75 22.39 -32.91 25.31
C ALA A 75 22.36 -33.43 26.76
N THR A 76 21.39 -33.06 27.56
CA THR A 76 21.28 -33.49 28.96
C THR A 76 20.19 -34.55 29.22
N GLY A 77 19.39 -34.88 28.24
CA GLY A 77 18.23 -35.79 28.40
C GLY A 77 17.15 -35.21 29.29
N GLN A 78 17.00 -33.89 29.28
CA GLN A 78 16.07 -33.19 30.17
C GLN A 78 15.09 -32.33 29.39
N ILE A 79 13.89 -32.15 29.97
CA ILE A 79 12.97 -31.08 29.59
C ILE A 79 13.18 -29.97 30.61
N ILE A 80 13.47 -28.77 30.14
CA ILE A 80 13.84 -27.60 30.94
C ILE A 80 12.80 -26.48 30.82
N SER A 81 12.89 -25.48 31.68
CA SER A 81 11.99 -24.33 31.72
C SER A 81 10.51 -24.76 31.85
N LEU A 82 10.28 -25.69 32.76
CA LEU A 82 8.97 -26.28 33.02
C LEU A 82 7.98 -25.23 33.54
N GLN A 83 6.82 -25.19 32.94
CA GLN A 83 5.68 -24.39 33.39
C GLN A 83 4.46 -25.28 33.46
N ILE A 84 3.88 -25.41 34.67
CA ILE A 84 2.63 -26.14 34.85
C ILE A 84 1.48 -25.31 34.27
N GLN A 85 0.55 -25.98 33.63
CA GLN A 85 -0.58 -25.36 32.94
C GLN A 85 -1.89 -25.59 33.72
N ASN A 86 -2.93 -24.81 33.40
CA ASN A 86 -4.29 -25.02 33.89
C ASN A 86 -4.43 -25.01 35.42
N ASN A 87 -3.61 -24.20 36.14
CA ASN A 87 -3.63 -24.10 37.59
C ASN A 87 -3.52 -25.45 38.33
N ALA A 88 -2.93 -26.46 37.69
CA ALA A 88 -2.69 -27.76 38.30
C ALA A 88 -1.67 -27.57 39.49
N ILE A 89 -1.79 -28.44 40.48
CA ILE A 89 -0.84 -28.45 41.59
C ILE A 89 0.41 -29.22 41.17
N ASP A 90 1.56 -28.56 41.28
CA ASP A 90 2.85 -29.22 41.07
C ASP A 90 3.31 -29.93 42.35
N ASP A 91 3.03 -31.22 42.45
CA ASP A 91 3.48 -32.10 43.53
C ASP A 91 4.69 -32.94 43.16
N GLY A 92 5.36 -32.62 42.04
CA GLY A 92 6.50 -33.33 41.53
C GLY A 92 6.13 -34.51 40.60
N ASN A 93 7.13 -35.26 40.17
CA ASN A 93 7.00 -36.46 39.34
C ASN A 93 7.81 -37.61 39.94
N LEU A 94 7.28 -38.85 39.80
CA LEU A 94 7.97 -40.05 40.25
C LEU A 94 8.69 -40.77 39.11
N VAL A 95 9.71 -41.57 39.43
CA VAL A 95 10.33 -42.43 38.44
C VAL A 95 9.29 -43.32 37.82
N GLY A 96 9.31 -43.44 36.49
CA GLY A 96 8.36 -44.25 35.71
C GLY A 96 7.09 -43.50 35.33
N ASP A 97 6.82 -42.25 35.83
CA ASP A 97 5.75 -41.43 35.30
C ASP A 97 5.90 -41.28 33.79
N ILE A 98 4.81 -41.37 33.07
CA ILE A 98 4.78 -41.22 31.61
C ILE A 98 4.87 -39.73 31.28
N VAL A 99 5.68 -39.40 30.26
CA VAL A 99 5.81 -38.06 29.67
C VAL A 99 5.39 -38.17 28.21
N GLN A 100 4.31 -37.53 27.85
CA GLN A 100 3.72 -37.66 26.52
C GLN A 100 3.55 -36.26 25.88
N ALA A 101 4.28 -35.98 24.80
CA ALA A 101 4.05 -34.82 23.98
C ALA A 101 2.74 -34.98 23.20
N GLY A 102 1.95 -33.93 23.13
CA GLY A 102 0.69 -33.96 22.39
C GLY A 102 -0.23 -32.79 22.74
N PRO A 103 -1.41 -32.76 22.15
CA PRO A 103 -2.38 -31.70 22.43
C PRO A 103 -2.87 -31.79 23.88
N THR A 104 -2.55 -30.80 24.66
CA THR A 104 -3.01 -30.61 26.04
C THR A 104 -4.09 -29.54 26.09
N ALA A 105 -4.76 -29.37 27.25
CA ALA A 105 -5.68 -28.24 27.45
C ALA A 105 -4.95 -26.89 27.32
N GLY A 106 -3.70 -26.80 27.80
CA GLY A 106 -2.88 -25.61 27.61
C GLY A 106 -2.53 -25.33 26.15
N TRP A 107 -2.28 -26.39 25.35
CA TRP A 107 -2.09 -26.24 23.91
C TRP A 107 -3.37 -25.71 23.23
N ALA A 108 -4.54 -26.23 23.57
CA ALA A 108 -5.81 -25.76 23.03
C ALA A 108 -6.08 -24.30 23.39
N GLN A 109 -5.72 -23.90 24.60
CA GLN A 109 -5.83 -22.51 25.05
C GLN A 109 -4.88 -21.58 24.27
N ASP A 110 -3.60 -21.95 24.12
CA ASP A 110 -2.62 -21.18 23.32
C ASP A 110 -3.10 -21.00 21.88
N LEU A 111 -3.71 -22.04 21.29
CA LEU A 111 -4.28 -21.99 19.94
C LEU A 111 -5.49 -21.02 19.88
N ALA A 112 -6.40 -21.13 20.86
CA ALA A 112 -7.56 -20.24 20.95
C ALA A 112 -7.12 -18.78 21.11
N GLU A 113 -6.15 -18.52 21.99
CA GLU A 113 -5.59 -17.17 22.16
C GLU A 113 -4.94 -16.64 20.89
N ALA A 114 -4.18 -17.48 20.17
CA ALA A 114 -3.59 -17.11 18.90
C ALA A 114 -4.64 -16.78 17.82
N MET A 115 -5.75 -17.48 17.82
CA MET A 115 -6.89 -17.17 16.94
C MET A 115 -7.57 -15.86 17.36
N LEU A 116 -7.77 -15.64 18.65
CA LEU A 116 -8.38 -14.43 19.18
C LEU A 116 -7.51 -13.17 18.98
N GLU A 117 -6.21 -13.31 18.74
CA GLU A 117 -5.36 -12.17 18.34
C GLU A 117 -5.76 -11.59 16.98
N SER A 118 -6.20 -12.41 16.04
CA SER A 118 -6.53 -12.02 14.68
C SER A 118 -8.03 -12.05 14.35
N HIS A 119 -8.85 -12.73 15.16
CA HIS A 119 -10.28 -12.90 14.91
C HIS A 119 -11.13 -12.32 16.05
N ASN A 120 -12.34 -11.89 15.71
CA ASN A 120 -13.40 -11.60 16.65
C ASN A 120 -14.08 -12.91 17.12
N SER A 121 -14.94 -12.84 18.14
CA SER A 121 -15.67 -13.99 18.67
C SER A 121 -16.64 -14.64 17.64
N ASP A 122 -17.04 -13.92 16.61
CA ASP A 122 -17.87 -14.39 15.49
C ASP A 122 -17.06 -15.03 14.35
N GLY A 123 -15.75 -15.15 14.49
CA GLY A 123 -14.84 -15.70 13.48
C GLY A 123 -14.41 -14.70 12.40
N SER A 124 -14.92 -13.46 12.40
CA SER A 124 -14.46 -12.43 11.48
C SER A 124 -13.06 -11.91 11.86
N LEU A 125 -12.31 -11.43 10.88
CA LEU A 125 -10.98 -10.83 11.12
C LEU A 125 -11.10 -9.50 11.86
N LYS A 126 -10.25 -9.28 12.84
CA LYS A 126 -10.10 -7.97 13.50
C LYS A 126 -9.54 -6.95 12.53
N LYS A 127 -9.88 -5.67 12.77
CA LYS A 127 -9.29 -4.56 12.02
C LYS A 127 -7.76 -4.60 12.10
N GLY A 128 -7.11 -4.61 10.95
CA GLY A 128 -5.65 -4.65 10.85
C GLY A 128 -5.02 -6.04 10.99
N ALA A 129 -5.81 -7.11 11.11
CA ALA A 129 -5.29 -8.48 11.15
C ALA A 129 -4.63 -8.91 9.84
N VAL A 130 -5.03 -8.31 8.72
CA VAL A 130 -4.40 -8.49 7.41
C VAL A 130 -3.66 -7.20 7.04
N GLY A 131 -2.34 -7.26 7.01
CA GLY A 131 -1.48 -6.19 6.53
C GLY A 131 -1.21 -6.30 5.03
N ALA A 132 -0.63 -5.25 4.42
CA ALA A 132 -0.29 -5.24 2.99
C ALA A 132 0.64 -6.40 2.60
N ASP A 133 1.58 -6.76 3.45
CA ASP A 133 2.55 -7.85 3.22
C ASP A 133 1.89 -9.26 3.23
N ASN A 134 0.67 -9.36 3.75
CA ASN A 134 -0.09 -10.62 3.80
C ASN A 134 -0.95 -10.83 2.54
N ILE A 135 -0.98 -9.86 1.65
CA ILE A 135 -1.74 -9.90 0.39
C ILE A 135 -0.75 -10.11 -0.75
N ALA A 136 -0.80 -11.28 -1.38
CA ALA A 136 0.07 -11.55 -2.52
C ALA A 136 -0.23 -10.57 -3.66
N LYS A 137 0.82 -10.21 -4.41
CA LYS A 137 0.65 -9.38 -5.61
C LYS A 137 -0.40 -10.01 -6.53
N ASP A 138 -1.27 -9.17 -7.08
CA ASP A 138 -2.33 -9.54 -8.03
C ASP A 138 -3.40 -10.51 -7.47
N SER A 139 -3.45 -10.72 -6.13
CA SER A 139 -4.45 -11.58 -5.49
C SER A 139 -5.81 -10.90 -5.29
N ILE A 140 -5.87 -9.57 -5.36
CA ILE A 140 -7.12 -8.82 -5.29
C ILE A 140 -7.58 -8.55 -6.72
N VAL A 141 -8.61 -9.26 -7.14
CA VAL A 141 -9.25 -9.10 -8.45
C VAL A 141 -10.54 -8.27 -8.31
N ALA A 142 -11.09 -7.79 -9.44
CA ALA A 142 -12.26 -6.92 -9.43
C ALA A 142 -13.45 -7.53 -8.68
N GLU A 143 -13.66 -8.83 -8.83
CA GLU A 143 -14.73 -9.60 -8.17
C GLU A 143 -14.57 -9.67 -6.65
N SER A 144 -13.34 -9.50 -6.14
CA SER A 144 -13.05 -9.48 -4.70
C SER A 144 -13.41 -8.16 -4.05
N ILE A 145 -13.71 -7.13 -4.85
CA ILE A 145 -14.03 -5.77 -4.37
C ILE A 145 -15.53 -5.57 -4.49
N LYS A 146 -16.19 -5.42 -3.33
CA LYS A 146 -17.63 -5.13 -3.31
C LYS A 146 -17.93 -3.84 -4.10
N GLU A 147 -18.99 -3.87 -4.92
CA GLU A 147 -19.45 -2.70 -5.67
C GLU A 147 -19.56 -1.46 -4.75
N LYS A 148 -19.08 -0.32 -5.23
CA LYS A 148 -19.09 0.97 -4.52
C LYS A 148 -18.30 1.01 -3.21
N SER A 149 -17.45 0.01 -2.94
CA SER A 149 -16.60 0.01 -1.73
C SER A 149 -15.34 0.89 -1.85
N ILE A 150 -14.91 1.20 -3.08
CA ILE A 150 -13.85 2.18 -3.34
C ILE A 150 -14.48 3.52 -3.60
N THR A 151 -14.39 4.39 -2.61
CA THR A 151 -14.93 5.77 -2.66
C THR A 151 -13.79 6.77 -2.86
N ALA A 152 -14.09 8.01 -3.22
CA ALA A 152 -13.08 9.02 -3.53
C ALA A 152 -12.12 9.29 -2.36
N ASP A 153 -12.60 9.20 -1.12
CA ASP A 153 -11.79 9.35 0.09
C ASP A 153 -10.74 8.22 0.30
N LYS A 154 -10.87 7.11 -0.43
CA LYS A 154 -9.94 5.98 -0.41
C LYS A 154 -8.91 6.02 -1.54
N ILE A 155 -9.03 6.99 -2.43
CA ILE A 155 -8.11 7.20 -3.55
C ILE A 155 -7.22 8.39 -3.23
N ASP A 156 -5.92 8.17 -3.19
CA ASP A 156 -4.95 9.27 -3.06
C ASP A 156 -4.78 9.99 -4.40
N PHE A 157 -5.58 11.02 -4.62
CA PHE A 157 -5.50 11.85 -5.82
C PHE A 157 -4.21 12.66 -5.91
N THR A 158 -3.46 12.84 -4.82
CA THR A 158 -2.18 13.54 -4.86
C THR A 158 -1.12 12.78 -5.65
N THR A 159 -1.31 11.48 -5.86
CA THR A 159 -0.41 10.63 -6.67
C THR A 159 -0.72 10.68 -8.16
N ILE A 160 -1.85 11.28 -8.57
CA ILE A 160 -2.21 11.45 -9.97
C ILE A 160 -1.50 12.71 -10.50
N PRO A 161 -0.66 12.60 -11.54
CA PRO A 161 0.00 13.76 -12.12
C PRO A 161 -1.02 14.73 -12.73
N MET A 162 -1.09 15.93 -12.18
CA MET A 162 -1.92 17.02 -12.71
C MET A 162 -1.37 18.37 -12.25
N PHE A 163 -1.59 19.37 -13.08
CA PHE A 163 -1.34 20.75 -12.73
C PHE A 163 -2.35 21.68 -13.38
N SER A 164 -2.46 22.89 -12.84
CA SER A 164 -3.09 24.04 -13.47
C SER A 164 -2.25 25.28 -13.20
N ALA A 165 -2.05 26.10 -14.23
CA ALA A 165 -1.34 27.36 -14.16
C ALA A 165 -2.07 28.41 -14.96
N THR A 166 -1.97 29.66 -14.53
CA THR A 166 -2.63 30.84 -15.12
C THR A 166 -1.60 31.91 -15.41
N THR A 167 -1.98 32.92 -16.22
CA THR A 167 -1.17 34.14 -16.40
C THR A 167 -1.55 35.16 -15.35
N SER A 168 -0.55 35.95 -14.89
CA SER A 168 -0.77 37.06 -13.96
C SER A 168 -0.83 38.46 -14.66
N LYS A 169 -0.45 38.53 -15.92
CA LYS A 169 -0.30 39.78 -16.67
C LYS A 169 -0.40 39.59 -18.17
N TRP A 170 -0.53 40.70 -18.88
CA TRP A 170 -0.44 40.76 -20.32
C TRP A 170 1.03 40.84 -20.77
N GLU A 171 1.36 40.07 -21.80
CA GLU A 171 2.69 40.04 -22.44
C GLU A 171 2.57 40.32 -23.93
N VAL A 172 3.63 40.85 -24.55
CA VAL A 172 3.64 41.13 -25.99
C VAL A 172 3.65 39.83 -26.78
N LEU A 173 2.74 39.71 -27.75
CA LEU A 173 2.69 38.67 -28.75
C LEU A 173 3.25 39.24 -30.07
N PRO A 174 4.49 38.92 -30.46
CA PRO A 174 5.08 39.39 -31.69
C PRO A 174 4.31 38.93 -32.92
N GLN A 175 4.27 39.77 -33.96
CA GLN A 175 3.61 39.43 -35.21
C GLN A 175 4.22 38.21 -35.88
N ASN A 176 3.36 37.30 -36.40
CA ASN A 176 3.75 36.11 -37.17
C ASN A 176 4.72 35.16 -36.44
N GLN A 177 4.66 35.11 -35.12
CA GLN A 177 5.50 34.20 -34.32
C GLN A 177 4.69 33.36 -33.35
N HIS A 178 5.04 32.07 -33.22
CA HIS A 178 4.56 31.21 -32.18
C HIS A 178 5.30 31.49 -30.88
N THR A 179 4.69 32.23 -29.97
CA THR A 179 5.27 32.67 -28.71
C THR A 179 4.77 31.83 -27.55
N ILE A 180 5.66 31.34 -26.71
CA ILE A 180 5.26 30.53 -25.51
C ILE A 180 4.42 31.42 -24.59
N VAL A 181 3.24 30.93 -24.23
CA VAL A 181 2.37 31.61 -23.26
C VAL A 181 2.95 31.40 -21.86
N LYS A 182 3.22 32.49 -21.16
CA LYS A 182 3.83 32.50 -19.83
C LYS A 182 2.77 32.32 -18.75
N TYR A 183 2.33 31.09 -18.51
CA TYR A 183 1.46 30.78 -17.36
C TYR A 183 2.30 30.79 -16.09
N ASP A 184 2.50 31.95 -15.50
CA ASP A 184 3.48 32.24 -14.45
C ASP A 184 2.95 32.02 -13.02
N SER A 185 1.65 31.72 -12.87
CA SER A 185 1.00 31.49 -11.58
C SER A 185 0.45 30.07 -11.51
N VAL A 186 1.10 29.19 -10.72
CA VAL A 186 0.66 27.82 -10.51
C VAL A 186 -0.46 27.78 -9.47
N VAL A 187 -1.60 27.20 -9.82
CA VAL A 187 -2.74 26.98 -8.92
C VAL A 187 -2.53 25.71 -8.10
N TYR A 188 -2.15 24.64 -8.77
CA TYR A 188 -1.72 23.37 -8.15
C TYR A 188 -0.78 22.61 -9.10
N ASP A 189 0.07 21.75 -8.55
CA ASP A 189 0.95 20.83 -9.28
C ASP A 189 1.31 19.65 -8.37
N THR A 190 0.62 18.51 -8.54
CA THR A 190 0.77 17.33 -7.68
C THR A 190 2.06 16.56 -7.94
N ALA A 191 2.62 16.67 -9.13
CA ALA A 191 3.79 15.90 -9.57
C ALA A 191 5.03 16.76 -9.84
N LYS A 192 4.97 18.08 -9.55
CA LYS A 192 6.01 19.05 -9.89
C LYS A 192 6.41 18.98 -11.37
N MET A 193 5.39 18.86 -12.22
CA MET A 193 5.57 18.63 -13.65
C MET A 193 5.61 19.92 -14.46
N TYR A 194 5.24 21.06 -13.91
CA TYR A 194 5.23 22.34 -14.58
C TYR A 194 6.34 23.29 -14.09
N ASP A 195 7.12 23.82 -15.01
CA ASP A 195 8.20 24.77 -14.72
C ASP A 195 7.82 26.18 -15.17
N THR A 196 7.64 27.10 -14.20
CA THR A 196 7.33 28.52 -14.44
C THR A 196 8.49 29.33 -15.00
N LYS A 197 9.70 28.79 -15.09
CA LYS A 197 10.84 29.45 -15.73
C LYS A 197 10.86 29.22 -17.23
N THR A 198 10.52 28.02 -17.65
CA THR A 198 10.47 27.61 -19.06
C THR A 198 9.05 27.60 -19.60
N PHE A 199 8.02 27.74 -18.74
CA PHE A 199 6.60 27.65 -19.07
C PHE A 199 6.24 26.35 -19.79
N THR A 200 6.88 25.27 -19.36
CA THR A 200 6.79 23.95 -20.02
C THR A 200 6.43 22.90 -18.97
N ALA A 201 5.51 22.02 -19.32
CA ALA A 201 5.19 20.84 -18.54
C ALA A 201 6.05 19.66 -19.01
N LYS A 202 6.66 18.95 -18.07
CA LYS A 202 7.40 17.71 -18.32
C LYS A 202 6.62 16.50 -17.83
N VAL A 203 6.31 15.58 -18.72
CA VAL A 203 5.50 14.40 -18.44
C VAL A 203 6.23 13.45 -17.47
N PRO A 204 5.66 13.15 -16.28
CA PRO A 204 6.35 12.33 -15.27
C PRO A 204 6.28 10.83 -15.53
N LYS A 205 5.27 10.33 -16.27
CA LYS A 205 5.09 8.91 -16.62
C LYS A 205 4.29 8.74 -17.90
N ASP A 206 4.45 7.61 -18.56
CA ASP A 206 3.69 7.24 -19.78
C ASP A 206 2.19 7.21 -19.50
N GLY A 207 1.38 7.65 -20.47
CA GLY A 207 -0.08 7.61 -20.34
C GLY A 207 -0.82 8.54 -21.27
N VAL A 208 -2.14 8.53 -21.18
CA VAL A 208 -3.03 9.48 -21.83
C VAL A 208 -3.22 10.67 -20.91
N TYR A 209 -2.93 11.86 -21.42
CA TYR A 209 -3.09 13.11 -20.69
C TYR A 209 -4.15 13.98 -21.34
N HIS A 210 -5.08 14.45 -20.54
CA HIS A 210 -6.01 15.49 -20.94
C HIS A 210 -5.34 16.85 -20.77
N ILE A 211 -5.38 17.68 -21.82
CA ILE A 211 -4.79 18.99 -21.87
C ILE A 211 -5.87 20.01 -22.20
N ASP A 212 -6.05 20.98 -21.32
CA ASP A 212 -6.86 22.17 -21.55
C ASP A 212 -5.99 23.40 -21.55
N ALA A 213 -6.16 24.25 -22.55
CA ALA A 213 -5.43 25.51 -22.63
C ALA A 213 -6.33 26.62 -23.21
N ARG A 214 -6.23 27.80 -22.66
CA ARG A 214 -6.83 29.02 -23.15
C ARG A 214 -5.96 30.22 -22.82
N THR A 215 -6.01 31.25 -23.65
CA THR A 215 -5.38 32.53 -23.35
C THR A 215 -6.17 33.67 -23.96
N GLY A 216 -6.19 34.82 -23.29
CA GLY A 216 -6.67 36.04 -23.90
C GLY A 216 -5.68 36.57 -24.94
N ILE A 217 -6.16 37.08 -26.06
CA ILE A 217 -5.38 37.90 -27.01
C ILE A 217 -6.05 39.24 -27.07
N ALA A 218 -5.32 40.25 -26.55
CA ALA A 218 -5.86 41.62 -26.45
C ALA A 218 -5.63 42.40 -27.73
N GLN A 219 -6.65 43.08 -28.15
CA GLN A 219 -6.59 43.98 -29.29
C GLN A 219 -6.01 45.33 -28.89
N THR A 220 -4.96 45.79 -29.58
CA THR A 220 -4.33 47.10 -29.38
C THR A 220 -4.64 48.09 -30.48
N GLY A 221 -5.78 47.98 -31.19
CA GLY A 221 -6.17 48.87 -32.26
C GLY A 221 -7.27 48.30 -33.15
N PHE A 222 -7.77 49.10 -34.11
CA PHE A 222 -8.75 48.67 -35.09
C PHE A 222 -8.01 48.14 -36.33
N PHE A 223 -7.83 46.81 -36.41
CA PHE A 223 -7.25 46.20 -37.57
C PHE A 223 -8.13 45.03 -38.03
N SER A 224 -8.46 44.98 -39.32
CA SER A 224 -9.20 43.89 -39.94
C SER A 224 -8.27 42.84 -40.48
N GLY A 225 -8.73 41.60 -40.50
CA GLY A 225 -8.09 40.53 -41.24
C GLY A 225 -6.94 39.81 -40.57
N TYR A 226 -6.73 39.97 -39.26
CA TYR A 226 -5.74 39.17 -38.53
C TYR A 226 -6.24 37.75 -38.23
N THR A 227 -5.32 36.83 -38.08
CA THR A 227 -5.58 35.44 -37.68
C THR A 227 -4.88 35.18 -36.36
N GLU A 228 -5.61 34.57 -35.45
CA GLU A 228 -5.07 34.20 -34.13
C GLU A 228 -5.52 32.81 -33.72
N TYR A 229 -4.67 32.14 -32.96
CA TYR A 229 -4.91 30.81 -32.40
C TYR A 229 -3.87 30.47 -31.36
N ILE A 230 -4.09 29.40 -30.61
CA ILE A 230 -3.09 28.77 -29.76
C ILE A 230 -2.74 27.38 -30.26
N THR A 231 -1.57 26.90 -29.88
CA THR A 231 -1.01 25.63 -30.35
C THR A 231 -0.37 24.89 -29.19
N ILE A 232 -0.44 23.56 -29.24
CA ILE A 232 0.34 22.67 -28.37
C ILE A 232 1.62 22.29 -29.12
N PHE A 233 2.74 22.53 -28.45
CA PHE A 233 4.04 22.02 -28.88
C PHE A 233 4.46 20.88 -27.97
N LYS A 234 4.92 19.79 -28.59
CA LYS A 234 5.51 18.64 -27.96
C LYS A 234 6.97 18.52 -28.39
N ASN A 235 7.90 18.56 -27.46
CA ASN A 235 9.34 18.46 -27.73
C ASN A 235 9.81 19.45 -28.82
N GLY A 236 9.30 20.67 -28.79
CA GLY A 236 9.61 21.71 -29.77
C GLY A 236 8.85 21.63 -31.10
N THR A 237 8.06 20.60 -31.33
CA THR A 237 7.26 20.40 -32.55
C THR A 237 5.79 20.70 -32.30
N MET A 238 5.15 21.46 -33.18
CA MET A 238 3.71 21.73 -33.13
C MET A 238 2.92 20.45 -33.45
N ILE A 239 1.98 20.10 -32.59
CA ILE A 239 1.18 18.87 -32.74
C ILE A 239 -0.32 19.10 -32.85
N LYS A 240 -0.82 20.20 -32.27
CA LYS A 240 -2.24 20.60 -32.31
C LYS A 240 -2.36 22.11 -32.35
N GLU A 241 -3.41 22.59 -33.03
CA GLU A 241 -3.82 24.00 -32.95
C GLU A 241 -5.32 24.09 -32.59
N SER A 242 -5.70 25.22 -31.98
CA SER A 242 -7.10 25.57 -31.77
C SER A 242 -7.77 26.02 -33.06
N ASN A 243 -9.06 26.28 -33.03
CA ASN A 243 -9.73 26.97 -34.11
C ASN A 243 -9.05 28.33 -34.36
N ARG A 244 -8.84 28.66 -35.63
CA ARG A 244 -8.34 29.96 -36.04
C ARG A 244 -9.48 30.98 -36.02
N THR A 245 -9.30 32.02 -35.27
CA THR A 245 -10.21 33.14 -35.27
C THR A 245 -9.68 34.20 -36.25
N ARG A 246 -10.59 34.74 -37.03
CA ARG A 246 -10.28 35.84 -37.94
C ARG A 246 -11.03 37.09 -37.47
N GLY A 247 -10.30 38.12 -37.07
CA GLY A 247 -10.91 39.37 -36.65
C GLY A 247 -11.45 40.20 -37.80
N THR A 248 -12.57 40.87 -37.57
CA THR A 248 -13.19 41.82 -38.49
C THR A 248 -13.14 43.23 -37.91
N ASP A 249 -13.30 44.24 -38.74
CA ASP A 249 -13.08 45.67 -38.44
C ASP A 249 -13.81 46.27 -37.23
N ASN A 250 -14.82 45.59 -36.68
CA ASN A 250 -15.67 46.10 -35.61
C ASN A 250 -15.68 45.30 -34.32
N ASP A 251 -14.80 44.26 -34.22
CA ASP A 251 -14.80 43.39 -33.05
C ASP A 251 -13.99 43.96 -31.90
N ARG A 252 -14.72 44.50 -30.89
CA ARG A 252 -14.14 44.83 -29.58
C ARG A 252 -14.02 43.61 -28.67
N HIS A 253 -14.17 42.40 -29.23
CA HIS A 253 -14.09 41.18 -28.44
C HIS A 253 -12.63 40.83 -28.15
N LEU A 254 -12.38 40.44 -26.90
CA LEU A 254 -11.14 39.78 -26.51
C LEU A 254 -11.26 38.31 -26.93
N PRO A 255 -10.67 37.88 -28.03
CA PRO A 255 -10.69 36.50 -28.41
C PRO A 255 -9.99 35.68 -27.35
N ARG A 256 -10.56 34.52 -27.07
CA ARG A 256 -10.02 33.54 -26.10
C ARG A 256 -9.87 32.20 -26.81
N PRO A 257 -8.88 32.08 -27.70
CA PRO A 257 -8.64 30.79 -28.32
C PRO A 257 -8.41 29.75 -27.23
N SER A 258 -9.06 28.61 -27.38
CA SER A 258 -9.00 27.51 -26.43
C SER A 258 -8.80 26.19 -27.16
N LEU A 259 -8.24 25.24 -26.44
CA LEU A 259 -7.95 23.91 -26.95
C LEU A 259 -8.11 22.90 -25.82
N SER A 260 -8.83 21.80 -26.11
CA SER A 260 -9.02 20.70 -25.20
C SER A 260 -8.78 19.39 -25.97
N VAL A 261 -7.88 18.53 -25.48
CA VAL A 261 -7.49 17.32 -26.21
C VAL A 261 -6.86 16.28 -25.30
N ASP A 262 -7.09 15.00 -25.62
CA ASP A 262 -6.38 13.88 -25.04
C ASP A 262 -5.19 13.49 -25.91
N LEU A 263 -4.01 13.36 -25.32
CA LEU A 263 -2.79 12.99 -26.01
C LEU A 263 -2.10 11.81 -25.33
N LEU A 264 -1.62 10.87 -26.13
CA LEU A 264 -0.72 9.83 -25.69
C LEU A 264 0.69 10.42 -25.57
N LEU A 265 1.19 10.50 -24.33
CA LEU A 265 2.49 11.07 -24.01
C LEU A 265 3.40 10.06 -23.33
N LYS A 266 4.69 10.21 -23.57
CA LYS A 266 5.76 9.44 -22.94
C LYS A 266 6.40 10.22 -21.80
N LYS A 267 6.94 9.50 -20.84
CA LYS A 267 7.76 10.11 -19.78
C LYS A 267 8.85 11.00 -20.40
N ASN A 268 9.01 12.18 -19.82
CA ASN A 268 9.91 13.24 -20.25
C ASN A 268 9.50 14.00 -21.52
N ASP A 269 8.34 13.72 -22.13
CA ASP A 269 7.82 14.65 -23.16
C ASP A 269 7.63 16.05 -22.55
N GLU A 270 8.01 17.05 -23.32
CA GLU A 270 7.89 18.45 -22.94
C GLU A 270 6.73 19.08 -23.70
N ILE A 271 5.79 19.65 -22.94
CA ILE A 271 4.56 20.26 -23.49
C ILE A 271 4.52 21.72 -23.12
N ASN A 272 4.36 22.59 -24.12
CA ASN A 272 4.07 24.00 -23.90
C ASN A 272 2.99 24.50 -24.86
N ILE A 273 2.34 25.57 -24.44
CA ILE A 273 1.32 26.25 -25.22
C ILE A 273 1.93 27.50 -25.83
N ARG A 274 1.70 27.69 -27.12
CA ARG A 274 2.14 28.92 -27.81
C ARG A 274 0.95 29.63 -28.43
N ALA A 275 0.94 30.95 -28.30
CA ALA A 275 0.01 31.80 -28.99
C ALA A 275 0.61 32.30 -30.32
N PHE A 276 -0.25 32.49 -31.30
CA PHE A 276 0.08 33.07 -32.61
C PHE A 276 -0.93 34.16 -32.96
N CYS A 277 -0.41 35.24 -33.51
CA CYS A 277 -1.24 36.23 -34.21
C CYS A 277 -0.50 36.73 -35.45
N SER A 278 -1.23 36.92 -36.56
CA SER A 278 -0.69 37.51 -37.78
C SER A 278 -0.43 39.00 -37.66
N ASP A 279 -0.74 39.62 -36.53
CA ASP A 279 -0.47 41.00 -36.18
C ASP A 279 0.10 41.08 -34.76
N GLN A 280 0.79 42.19 -34.41
CA GLN A 280 1.30 42.37 -33.05
C GLN A 280 0.16 42.60 -32.08
N ARG A 281 0.14 41.82 -30.98
CA ARG A 281 -0.91 41.87 -29.95
C ARG A 281 -0.29 41.74 -28.56
N ASN A 282 -1.14 41.73 -27.54
CA ASN A 282 -0.79 41.22 -26.23
C ASN A 282 -1.54 39.94 -25.97
N TYR A 283 -0.93 38.99 -25.28
CA TYR A 283 -1.56 37.73 -24.81
C TYR A 283 -1.50 37.64 -23.30
N GLY A 284 -2.30 36.79 -22.71
CA GLY A 284 -2.31 36.51 -21.28
C GLY A 284 -3.56 37.05 -20.61
N GLY A 285 -3.41 37.95 -19.66
CA GLY A 285 -4.48 38.47 -18.83
C GLY A 285 -4.36 37.99 -17.38
N ASP A 286 -5.47 37.65 -16.77
CA ASP A 286 -5.55 37.11 -15.41
C ASP A 286 -6.04 35.69 -15.37
N SER A 287 -6.21 35.14 -14.16
CA SER A 287 -6.68 33.76 -13.94
C SER A 287 -8.10 33.47 -14.48
N THR A 288 -8.90 34.50 -14.79
CA THR A 288 -10.24 34.32 -15.36
C THR A 288 -10.20 34.16 -16.88
N ILE A 289 -9.10 34.60 -17.51
CA ILE A 289 -8.94 34.67 -18.96
C ILE A 289 -8.06 33.54 -19.48
N SER A 290 -6.95 33.26 -18.81
CA SER A 290 -5.91 32.37 -19.30
C SER A 290 -5.62 31.24 -18.33
N GLU A 291 -5.57 30.02 -18.86
CA GLU A 291 -5.28 28.81 -18.09
C GLU A 291 -4.59 27.78 -18.97
N PHE A 292 -3.67 27.05 -18.40
CA PHE A 292 -3.12 25.82 -18.94
C PHE A 292 -3.16 24.74 -17.85
N SER A 293 -3.87 23.68 -18.13
CA SER A 293 -3.93 22.52 -17.24
C SER A 293 -3.64 21.23 -17.98
N MET A 294 -3.07 20.27 -17.26
CA MET A 294 -2.83 18.94 -17.76
C MET A 294 -3.04 17.92 -16.65
N ARG A 295 -3.69 16.79 -16.96
CA ARG A 295 -3.93 15.70 -16.01
C ARG A 295 -3.82 14.33 -16.68
N LEU A 296 -3.26 13.36 -15.96
CA LEU A 296 -3.28 11.97 -16.40
C LEU A 296 -4.69 11.41 -16.30
N VAL A 297 -5.22 10.87 -17.41
CA VAL A 297 -6.56 10.28 -17.47
C VAL A 297 -6.53 8.78 -17.76
N GLY A 298 -5.41 8.23 -18.23
CA GLY A 298 -5.25 6.80 -18.48
C GLY A 298 -3.78 6.37 -18.43
N ILE A 299 -3.53 5.19 -17.89
CA ILE A 299 -2.22 4.51 -17.88
C ILE A 299 -2.24 3.47 -18.98
N ILE A 300 -1.11 3.31 -19.70
CA ILE A 300 -0.96 2.33 -20.79
C ILE A 300 0.09 1.31 -20.40
#